data_fcb43be2ee283f7b440c0edc84c93885
#
_entry.id   fcb43be2ee283f7b440c0edc84c93885
#
_cell.length_a   1.000
_cell.length_b   1.000
_cell.length_c   1.000
_cell.angle_alpha   90.00
_cell.angle_beta   90.00
_cell.angle_gamma   90.00
#
_symmetry.space_group_name_H-M   'P 1'
#
loop_
_entity.id
_entity.type
_entity.pdbx_description
1 polymer ?
#
loop_
_entity_poly.entity_id
_entity_poly.type
_entity_poly.pdbx_seq_one_letter_code
_entity_poly.pdbx_strand_id
1 'polypeptide(L)'
;MITNRFAITALLLLFALPVTADCPRVPGKEDDRRANAGCLIIQDSKVLLLTHRWGGKLGLPGGTLEAGELAQCTAWRETREEAGLTVTVGERLAVMTNGFHVYRCYPQAPMDTSQAVPVPRSGMTEVSAIGWYELSSLNKEGWRFYYQFEQFLEVAGKAMQSGTAKSQDSASDEPPEK
;
A
#
# COMPACT_ATOMS: atom_id res chain seq x y z
N MET A 1 -6.70 -11.95 -72.57
CA MET A 1 -6.19 -12.63 -71.34
C MET A 1 -6.04 -11.58 -70.22
N ILE A 2 -6.97 -11.56 -69.29
CA ILE A 2 -6.98 -10.61 -68.16
C ILE A 2 -6.64 -11.42 -66.93
N THR A 3 -5.43 -11.26 -66.41
CA THR A 3 -4.97 -11.91 -65.18
C THR A 3 -5.40 -11.07 -63.98
N ASN A 4 -6.38 -11.55 -63.23
CA ASN A 4 -6.91 -10.93 -62.02
C ASN A 4 -5.97 -11.30 -60.84
N ARG A 5 -5.22 -10.32 -60.30
CA ARG A 5 -4.39 -10.49 -59.09
C ARG A 5 -5.21 -10.11 -57.87
N PHE A 6 -5.69 -11.11 -57.14
CA PHE A 6 -6.27 -10.90 -55.79
C PHE A 6 -5.12 -10.64 -54.82
N ALA A 7 -5.03 -9.41 -54.34
CA ALA A 7 -4.17 -9.07 -53.19
C ALA A 7 -4.91 -9.43 -51.89
N ILE A 8 -4.40 -10.46 -51.21
CA ILE A 8 -4.88 -10.83 -49.86
C ILE A 8 -4.18 -9.91 -48.87
N THR A 9 -4.90 -8.90 -48.34
CA THR A 9 -4.42 -8.07 -47.27
C THR A 9 -4.62 -8.82 -45.95
N ALA A 10 -3.55 -9.37 -45.39
CA ALA A 10 -3.56 -9.99 -44.07
C ALA A 10 -3.68 -8.90 -43.02
N LEU A 11 -4.84 -8.81 -42.35
CA LEU A 11 -5.09 -7.95 -41.22
C LEU A 11 -4.43 -8.60 -39.97
N LEU A 12 -3.26 -8.12 -39.56
CA LEU A 12 -2.60 -8.49 -38.31
C LEU A 12 -3.36 -7.84 -37.17
N LEU A 13 -4.23 -8.61 -36.48
CA LEU A 13 -4.81 -8.26 -35.20
C LEU A 13 -3.72 -8.34 -34.13
N LEU A 14 -3.14 -7.20 -33.77
CA LEU A 14 -2.30 -7.05 -32.58
C LEU A 14 -3.20 -7.21 -31.34
N PHE A 15 -3.24 -8.41 -30.77
CA PHE A 15 -3.76 -8.62 -29.42
C PHE A 15 -2.80 -7.94 -28.44
N ALA A 16 -3.14 -6.74 -27.96
CA ALA A 16 -2.50 -6.16 -26.80
C ALA A 16 -2.88 -7.03 -25.60
N LEU A 17 -1.94 -7.86 -25.14
CA LEU A 17 -2.06 -8.55 -23.85
C LEU A 17 -2.14 -7.47 -22.77
N PRO A 18 -3.09 -7.55 -21.83
CA PRO A 18 -3.09 -6.64 -20.70
C PRO A 18 -1.78 -6.83 -19.94
N VAL A 19 -0.92 -5.82 -19.95
CA VAL A 19 0.23 -5.75 -19.04
C VAL A 19 -0.38 -5.50 -17.66
N THR A 20 -0.61 -6.58 -16.91
CA THR A 20 -0.82 -6.45 -15.48
C THR A 20 0.50 -5.94 -14.92
N ALA A 21 0.54 -4.66 -14.53
CA ALA A 21 1.68 -4.12 -13.84
C ALA A 21 1.86 -4.94 -12.55
N ASP A 22 2.86 -5.81 -12.55
CA ASP A 22 3.16 -6.66 -11.40
C ASP A 22 3.73 -5.73 -10.32
N CYS A 23 2.99 -5.55 -9.21
CA CYS A 23 3.42 -4.73 -8.10
C CYS A 23 4.47 -5.49 -7.27
N PRO A 24 5.49 -4.81 -6.72
CA PRO A 24 6.48 -5.45 -5.85
C PRO A 24 5.81 -6.08 -4.63
N ARG A 25 5.91 -7.39 -4.50
CA ARG A 25 5.38 -8.18 -3.36
C ARG A 25 6.51 -8.91 -2.66
N VAL A 26 6.40 -9.08 -1.34
CA VAL A 26 7.35 -9.87 -0.56
C VAL A 26 7.18 -11.35 -0.94
N PRO A 27 8.26 -12.06 -1.38
CA PRO A 27 8.17 -13.47 -1.75
C PRO A 27 7.59 -14.33 -0.63
N GLY A 28 6.61 -15.19 -0.98
CA GLY A 28 5.88 -16.04 -0.03
C GLY A 28 4.81 -15.31 0.78
N LYS A 29 4.50 -14.05 0.44
CA LYS A 29 3.42 -13.26 1.03
C LYS A 29 2.40 -12.80 0.00
N GLU A 30 2.39 -13.42 -1.17
CA GLU A 30 1.49 -13.11 -2.26
C GLU A 30 0.04 -13.43 -1.86
N ASP A 31 -0.86 -12.50 -2.19
CA ASP A 31 -2.30 -12.61 -1.99
C ASP A 31 -3.00 -12.22 -3.29
N ASP A 32 -3.57 -13.21 -3.98
CA ASP A 32 -4.22 -13.02 -5.28
C ASP A 32 -5.69 -12.57 -5.17
N ARG A 33 -6.12 -12.15 -3.98
CA ARG A 33 -7.46 -11.60 -3.77
C ARG A 33 -7.61 -10.23 -4.41
N ARG A 34 -8.84 -9.91 -4.73
CA ARG A 34 -9.23 -8.62 -5.32
C ARG A 34 -10.12 -7.88 -4.34
N ALA A 35 -9.69 -6.69 -3.92
CA ALA A 35 -10.43 -5.84 -2.99
C ALA A 35 -9.88 -4.41 -3.01
N ASN A 36 -10.66 -3.47 -2.52
CA ASN A 36 -10.15 -2.19 -2.06
C ASN A 36 -9.08 -2.42 -0.99
N ALA A 37 -7.97 -1.73 -1.06
CA ALA A 37 -6.84 -2.04 -0.20
C ALA A 37 -5.95 -0.83 0.10
N GLY A 38 -5.16 -0.94 1.15
CA GLY A 38 -4.17 0.05 1.53
C GLY A 38 -3.00 -0.51 2.32
N CYS A 39 -2.01 0.33 2.50
CA CYS A 39 -0.76 0.04 3.16
C CYS A 39 -0.73 0.49 4.61
N LEU A 40 -0.37 -0.41 5.52
CA LEU A 40 0.09 -0.07 6.85
C LEU A 40 1.62 0.00 6.83
N ILE A 41 2.16 1.20 6.87
CA ILE A 41 3.59 1.49 6.91
C ILE A 41 3.95 1.87 8.34
N ILE A 42 4.89 1.13 8.96
CA ILE A 42 5.35 1.37 10.33
C ILE A 42 6.87 1.55 10.30
N GLN A 43 7.36 2.59 10.94
CA GLN A 43 8.76 2.83 11.19
C GLN A 43 8.91 3.59 12.53
N ASP A 44 9.93 3.28 13.34
CA ASP A 44 10.22 3.90 14.64
C ASP A 44 9.00 3.95 15.58
N SER A 45 8.21 2.87 15.63
CA SER A 45 6.96 2.75 16.41
C SER A 45 5.88 3.76 16.03
N LYS A 46 5.98 4.38 14.85
CA LYS A 46 4.97 5.28 14.28
C LYS A 46 4.34 4.69 13.03
N VAL A 47 3.13 5.11 12.73
CA VAL A 47 2.40 4.78 11.49
C VAL A 47 2.37 5.98 10.56
N LEU A 48 2.54 5.73 9.26
CA LEU A 48 2.33 6.73 8.23
C LEU A 48 0.84 6.84 7.95
N LEU A 49 0.30 8.06 8.07
CA LEU A 49 -1.11 8.33 7.78
C LEU A 49 -1.23 9.56 6.87
N LEU A 50 -2.31 9.55 6.10
CA LEU A 50 -2.75 10.65 5.26
C LEU A 50 -3.82 11.46 5.97
N THR A 51 -3.77 12.79 5.82
CA THR A 51 -4.92 13.65 6.12
C THR A 51 -5.69 13.87 4.82
N HIS A 52 -6.91 13.35 4.76
CA HIS A 52 -7.76 13.53 3.59
C HIS A 52 -8.21 14.99 3.46
N ARG A 53 -8.13 15.55 2.25
CA ARG A 53 -8.45 16.96 1.98
C ARG A 53 -9.90 17.31 2.34
N TRP A 54 -10.81 16.40 2.07
CA TRP A 54 -12.22 16.55 2.41
C TRP A 54 -12.48 16.01 3.82
N GLY A 55 -12.77 16.95 4.76
CA GLY A 55 -13.07 16.64 6.14
C GLY A 55 -11.87 16.52 7.08
N GLY A 56 -10.63 16.62 6.62
CA GLY A 56 -9.42 16.65 7.46
C GLY A 56 -9.19 15.40 8.30
N LYS A 57 -9.73 14.24 7.88
CA LYS A 57 -9.66 12.99 8.63
C LYS A 57 -8.43 12.17 8.24
N LEU A 58 -7.87 11.45 9.22
CA LEU A 58 -6.74 10.55 9.01
C LEU A 58 -7.18 9.20 8.45
N GLY A 59 -6.33 8.62 7.62
CA GLY A 59 -6.50 7.28 7.07
C GLY A 59 -5.18 6.68 6.58
N LEU A 60 -5.19 5.39 6.28
CA LEU A 60 -4.08 4.73 5.60
C LEU A 60 -4.03 5.20 4.13
N PRO A 61 -2.84 5.23 3.50
CA PRO A 61 -2.75 5.30 2.05
C PRO A 61 -3.43 4.07 1.45
N GLY A 62 -4.39 4.32 0.56
CA GLY A 62 -5.17 3.24 -0.03
C GLY A 62 -6.51 3.69 -0.58
N GLY A 63 -7.07 2.88 -1.45
CA GLY A 63 -8.28 3.25 -2.18
C GLY A 63 -8.98 2.09 -2.86
N THR A 64 -9.58 2.41 -4.00
CA THR A 64 -10.50 1.54 -4.72
C THR A 64 -9.77 0.67 -5.74
N LEU A 65 -10.15 -0.60 -5.78
CA LEU A 65 -9.70 -1.57 -6.76
C LEU A 65 -10.03 -1.13 -8.19
N GLU A 66 -9.05 -1.20 -9.07
CA GLU A 66 -9.25 -1.06 -10.51
C GLU A 66 -9.52 -2.40 -11.22
N ALA A 67 -10.02 -2.34 -12.46
CA ALA A 67 -10.35 -3.53 -13.23
C ALA A 67 -9.09 -4.37 -13.51
N GLY A 68 -9.12 -5.64 -13.12
CA GLY A 68 -7.98 -6.57 -13.30
C GLY A 68 -6.94 -6.56 -12.20
N GLU A 69 -7.00 -5.61 -11.27
CA GLU A 69 -6.00 -5.41 -10.22
C GLU A 69 -6.15 -6.42 -9.05
N LEU A 70 -5.04 -6.77 -8.42
CA LEU A 70 -5.02 -7.52 -7.16
C LEU A 70 -5.01 -6.53 -5.98
N ALA A 71 -5.54 -6.92 -4.82
CA ALA A 71 -5.61 -6.06 -3.65
C ALA A 71 -4.24 -5.55 -3.18
N GLN A 72 -3.18 -6.38 -3.27
CA GLN A 72 -1.81 -5.93 -3.00
C GLN A 72 -1.35 -4.85 -3.98
N CYS A 73 -1.73 -4.96 -5.25
CA CYS A 73 -1.37 -3.97 -6.26
C CYS A 73 -2.19 -2.68 -6.11
N THR A 74 -3.46 -2.79 -5.70
CA THR A 74 -4.26 -1.62 -5.28
C THR A 74 -3.55 -0.86 -4.14
N ALA A 75 -3.13 -1.57 -3.08
CA ALA A 75 -2.42 -0.96 -1.96
C ALA A 75 -1.11 -0.26 -2.40
N TRP A 76 -0.35 -0.91 -3.29
CA TRP A 76 0.88 -0.34 -3.86
C TRP A 76 0.62 0.90 -4.71
N ARG A 77 -0.34 0.83 -5.65
CA ARG A 77 -0.68 1.94 -6.56
C ARG A 77 -1.14 3.17 -5.78
N GLU A 78 -2.12 2.98 -4.90
CA GLU A 78 -2.68 4.04 -4.08
C GLU A 78 -1.61 4.70 -3.18
N THR A 79 -0.72 3.90 -2.57
CA THR A 79 0.39 4.42 -1.76
C THR A 79 1.32 5.29 -2.58
N ARG A 80 1.59 4.91 -3.84
CA ARG A 80 2.42 5.70 -4.75
C ARG A 80 1.71 6.98 -5.19
N GLU A 81 0.42 6.92 -5.47
CA GLU A 81 -0.38 8.06 -5.93
C GLU A 81 -0.62 9.07 -4.82
N GLU A 82 -1.03 8.62 -3.64
CA GLU A 82 -1.41 9.48 -2.52
C GLU A 82 -0.21 9.95 -1.68
N ALA A 83 0.78 9.09 -1.45
CA ALA A 83 1.94 9.39 -0.60
C ALA A 83 3.26 9.58 -1.36
N GLY A 84 3.32 9.28 -2.66
CA GLY A 84 4.55 9.37 -3.45
C GLY A 84 5.59 8.31 -3.09
N LEU A 85 5.20 7.27 -2.34
CA LEU A 85 6.11 6.26 -1.84
C LEU A 85 6.10 5.01 -2.71
N THR A 86 7.29 4.53 -3.04
CA THR A 86 7.45 3.19 -3.60
C THR A 86 7.68 2.20 -2.46
N VAL A 87 6.83 1.19 -2.39
CA VAL A 87 6.85 0.17 -1.33
C VAL A 87 6.91 -1.23 -1.92
N THR A 88 7.37 -2.19 -1.12
CA THR A 88 7.12 -3.62 -1.35
C THR A 88 5.98 -4.05 -0.45
N VAL A 89 4.95 -4.69 -1.02
CA VAL A 89 3.76 -5.11 -0.29
C VAL A 89 3.95 -6.51 0.28
N GLY A 90 3.79 -6.63 1.58
CA GLY A 90 3.90 -7.87 2.34
C GLY A 90 2.57 -8.56 2.59
N GLU A 91 2.49 -9.22 3.74
CA GLU A 91 1.33 -9.99 4.17
C GLU A 91 0.08 -9.13 4.40
N ARG A 92 -1.08 -9.73 4.18
CA ARG A 92 -2.34 -9.14 4.59
C ARG A 92 -2.48 -9.24 6.11
N LEU A 93 -2.58 -8.08 6.76
CA LEU A 93 -2.72 -7.98 8.21
C LEU A 93 -4.18 -8.15 8.64
N ALA A 94 -5.12 -7.61 7.87
CA ALA A 94 -6.54 -7.68 8.18
C ALA A 94 -7.44 -7.47 6.96
N VAL A 95 -8.71 -7.86 7.12
CA VAL A 95 -9.84 -7.36 6.35
C VAL A 95 -10.69 -6.53 7.30
N MET A 96 -10.84 -5.25 6.97
CA MET A 96 -11.64 -4.32 7.77
C MET A 96 -13.15 -4.63 7.60
N THR A 97 -13.96 -4.15 8.52
CA THR A 97 -15.41 -4.42 8.53
C THR A 97 -16.16 -4.00 7.26
N ASN A 98 -15.60 -3.07 6.47
CA ASN A 98 -16.13 -2.66 5.15
C ASN A 98 -15.53 -3.46 3.97
N GLY A 99 -14.79 -4.53 4.23
CA GLY A 99 -14.12 -5.32 3.20
C GLY A 99 -12.78 -4.77 2.68
N PHE A 100 -12.30 -3.67 3.24
CA PHE A 100 -11.00 -3.09 2.87
C PHE A 100 -9.84 -3.96 3.39
N HIS A 101 -8.89 -4.33 2.53
CA HIS A 101 -7.73 -5.13 2.88
C HIS A 101 -6.57 -4.23 3.35
N VAL A 102 -6.00 -4.52 4.50
CA VAL A 102 -4.81 -3.84 5.03
C VAL A 102 -3.60 -4.75 4.87
N TYR A 103 -2.59 -4.27 4.16
CA TYR A 103 -1.33 -4.97 3.96
C TYR A 103 -0.19 -4.31 4.72
N ARG A 104 0.76 -5.08 5.21
CA ARG A 104 2.05 -4.56 5.66
C ARG A 104 2.81 -4.07 4.43
N CYS A 105 3.32 -2.84 4.47
CA CYS A 105 4.10 -2.28 3.37
C CYS A 105 5.44 -1.75 3.87
N TYR A 106 6.48 -2.00 3.08
CA TYR A 106 7.86 -1.68 3.40
C TYR A 106 8.37 -0.65 2.40
N PRO A 107 8.65 0.61 2.80
CA PRO A 107 9.29 1.59 1.94
C PRO A 107 10.66 1.10 1.45
N GLN A 108 11.03 1.44 0.22
CA GLN A 108 12.32 1.04 -0.37
C GLN A 108 13.52 1.67 0.33
N ALA A 109 13.34 2.78 1.03
CA ALA A 109 14.36 3.43 1.83
C ALA A 109 13.80 3.83 3.19
N PRO A 110 14.65 3.84 4.26
CA PRO A 110 14.28 4.40 5.55
C PRO A 110 13.87 5.89 5.42
N MET A 111 12.89 6.30 6.21
CA MET A 111 12.36 7.66 6.20
C MET A 111 12.65 8.34 7.54
N ASP A 112 12.81 9.66 7.53
CA ASP A 112 12.88 10.43 8.76
C ASP A 112 11.47 10.61 9.34
N THR A 113 11.17 9.87 10.41
CA THR A 113 9.84 9.89 11.05
C THR A 113 9.61 11.13 11.93
N SER A 114 10.57 12.03 12.03
CA SER A 114 10.43 13.33 12.69
C SER A 114 9.87 14.42 11.76
N GLN A 115 9.86 14.16 10.45
CA GLN A 115 9.43 15.12 9.44
C GLN A 115 8.15 14.69 8.74
N ALA A 116 7.39 15.71 8.29
CA ALA A 116 6.25 15.48 7.42
C ALA A 116 6.71 15.01 6.03
N VAL A 117 5.95 14.12 5.41
CA VAL A 117 6.20 13.66 4.06
C VAL A 117 5.55 14.63 3.08
N PRO A 118 6.27 15.12 2.04
CA PRO A 118 5.67 15.99 1.04
C PRO A 118 4.53 15.29 0.29
N VAL A 119 3.40 15.98 0.14
CA VAL A 119 2.28 15.46 -0.66
C VAL A 119 2.66 15.50 -2.14
N PRO A 120 2.66 14.36 -2.86
CA PRO A 120 2.98 14.32 -4.28
C PRO A 120 1.91 15.02 -5.11
N ARG A 121 2.26 15.50 -6.32
CA ARG A 121 1.28 16.16 -7.22
C ARG A 121 0.07 15.28 -7.54
N SER A 122 0.28 13.97 -7.70
CA SER A 122 -0.79 12.99 -7.94
C SER A 122 -1.81 12.93 -6.79
N GLY A 123 -1.35 13.06 -5.54
CA GLY A 123 -2.20 12.98 -4.35
C GLY A 123 -2.88 14.30 -3.95
N MET A 124 -2.46 15.45 -4.52
CA MET A 124 -2.91 16.78 -4.05
C MET A 124 -4.42 17.03 -4.12
N THR A 125 -5.16 16.29 -4.93
CA THR A 125 -6.62 16.41 -5.01
C THR A 125 -7.34 15.77 -3.84
N GLU A 126 -6.74 14.74 -3.23
CA GLU A 126 -7.37 13.91 -2.20
C GLU A 126 -6.69 14.06 -0.83
N VAL A 127 -5.38 14.36 -0.81
CA VAL A 127 -4.55 14.44 0.38
C VAL A 127 -4.12 15.88 0.64
N SER A 128 -4.21 16.32 1.90
CA SER A 128 -3.74 17.64 2.34
C SER A 128 -2.44 17.59 3.14
N ALA A 129 -2.16 16.47 3.82
CA ALA A 129 -0.93 16.26 4.57
C ALA A 129 -0.62 14.76 4.70
N ILE A 130 0.66 14.44 4.91
CA ILE A 130 1.15 13.09 5.19
C ILE A 130 2.09 13.21 6.38
N GLY A 131 1.92 12.35 7.39
CA GLY A 131 2.73 12.40 8.59
C GLY A 131 2.87 11.07 9.30
N TRP A 132 3.76 11.06 10.29
CA TRP A 132 4.03 9.93 11.16
C TRP A 132 3.36 10.14 12.50
N TYR A 133 2.61 9.16 12.96
CA TYR A 133 1.80 9.25 14.16
C TYR A 133 2.06 8.07 15.10
N GLU A 134 2.19 8.37 16.39
CA GLU A 134 2.10 7.36 17.44
C GLU A 134 0.64 6.93 17.59
N LEU A 135 0.37 5.64 17.81
CA LEU A 135 -1.01 5.16 17.96
C LEU A 135 -1.72 5.84 19.14
N SER A 136 -0.98 6.15 20.21
CA SER A 136 -1.49 6.84 21.41
C SER A 136 -1.96 8.28 21.15
N SER A 137 -1.50 8.91 20.08
CA SER A 137 -1.89 10.28 19.69
C SER A 137 -3.18 10.34 18.86
N LEU A 138 -3.67 9.19 18.41
CA LEU A 138 -4.83 9.09 17.54
C LEU A 138 -6.13 9.07 18.33
N ASN A 139 -7.19 9.57 17.72
CA ASN A 139 -8.54 9.50 18.27
C ASN A 139 -9.56 9.15 17.21
N LYS A 140 -10.68 8.60 17.66
CA LYS A 140 -11.76 8.10 16.81
C LYS A 140 -12.40 9.19 15.95
N GLU A 141 -12.55 10.39 16.50
CA GLU A 141 -13.15 11.55 15.84
C GLU A 141 -12.29 12.04 14.68
N GLY A 142 -10.97 11.91 14.80
CA GLY A 142 -10.01 12.22 13.74
C GLY A 142 -9.90 11.16 12.65
N TRP A 143 -10.49 9.97 12.83
CA TRP A 143 -10.37 8.87 11.88
C TRP A 143 -11.42 8.93 10.76
N ARG A 144 -11.02 8.65 9.50
CA ARG A 144 -11.91 8.75 8.33
C ARG A 144 -13.15 7.86 8.44
N PHE A 145 -12.94 6.62 8.84
CA PHE A 145 -13.99 5.62 9.06
C PHE A 145 -14.10 5.32 10.56
N TYR A 146 -14.68 6.24 11.33
CA TYR A 146 -14.71 6.22 12.80
C TYR A 146 -15.12 4.86 13.41
N TYR A 147 -16.00 4.10 12.73
CA TYR A 147 -16.46 2.78 13.16
C TYR A 147 -15.41 1.67 13.01
N GLN A 148 -14.29 1.92 12.29
CA GLN A 148 -13.17 1.00 12.14
C GLN A 148 -11.96 1.37 13.00
N PHE A 149 -12.04 2.42 13.77
CA PHE A 149 -10.90 2.95 14.51
C PHE A 149 -10.29 1.93 15.47
N GLU A 150 -11.12 1.25 16.27
CA GLU A 150 -10.66 0.24 17.21
C GLU A 150 -10.00 -0.96 16.50
N GLN A 151 -10.60 -1.42 15.39
CA GLN A 151 -10.02 -2.48 14.58
C GLN A 151 -8.67 -2.05 13.99
N PHE A 152 -8.55 -0.79 13.53
CA PHE A 152 -7.28 -0.25 13.05
C PHE A 152 -6.21 -0.25 14.15
N LEU A 153 -6.52 0.22 15.35
CA LEU A 153 -5.58 0.23 16.48
C LEU A 153 -5.10 -1.17 16.83
N GLU A 154 -6.00 -2.15 16.85
CA GLU A 154 -5.66 -3.55 17.11
C GLU A 154 -4.69 -4.10 16.05
N VAL A 155 -4.99 -3.88 14.77
CA VAL A 155 -4.17 -4.35 13.64
C VAL A 155 -2.79 -3.70 13.67
N ALA A 156 -2.73 -2.39 13.85
CA ALA A 156 -1.48 -1.63 13.89
C ALA A 156 -0.62 -2.02 15.11
N GLY A 157 -1.25 -2.18 16.28
CA GLY A 157 -0.56 -2.60 17.51
C GLY A 157 0.05 -4.00 17.37
N LYS A 158 -0.68 -4.97 16.82
CA LYS A 158 -0.15 -6.32 16.55
C LYS A 158 1.00 -6.29 15.56
N ALA A 159 0.89 -5.51 14.50
CA ALA A 159 1.94 -5.39 13.48
C ALA A 159 3.22 -4.75 14.03
N MET A 160 3.13 -3.80 14.96
CA MET A 160 4.29 -3.22 15.65
C MET A 160 5.00 -4.25 16.53
N GLN A 161 4.25 -5.02 17.32
CA GLN A 161 4.83 -6.06 18.20
C GLN A 161 5.55 -7.14 17.40
N SER A 162 5.00 -7.57 16.27
CA SER A 162 5.63 -8.59 15.41
C SER A 162 6.94 -8.10 14.78
N GLY A 163 7.06 -6.80 14.53
CA GLY A 163 8.29 -6.18 13.98
C GLY A 163 9.42 -6.13 15.00
N THR A 164 9.13 -5.83 16.26
CA THR A 164 10.12 -5.78 17.34
C THR A 164 10.66 -7.16 17.73
N ALA A 165 9.84 -8.20 17.72
CA ALA A 165 10.27 -9.56 18.00
C ALA A 165 11.31 -10.07 16.98
N LYS A 166 11.10 -9.79 15.67
CA LYS A 166 12.05 -10.20 14.61
C LYS A 166 13.39 -9.47 14.68
N SER A 167 13.43 -8.23 15.14
CA SER A 167 14.71 -7.50 15.27
C SER A 167 15.54 -7.97 16.46
N GLN A 168 14.94 -8.53 17.49
CA GLN A 168 15.65 -9.09 18.65
C GLN A 168 16.27 -10.46 18.35
N ASP A 169 15.58 -11.33 17.59
CA ASP A 169 16.13 -12.65 17.20
C ASP A 169 17.32 -12.51 16.23
N SER A 170 17.32 -11.51 15.35
CA SER A 170 18.45 -11.29 14.42
C SER A 170 19.68 -10.69 15.08
N ALA A 171 19.55 -10.02 16.23
CA ALA A 171 20.68 -9.47 16.99
C ALA A 171 21.38 -10.49 17.90
N SER A 172 20.75 -11.63 18.17
CA SER A 172 21.32 -12.70 19.01
C SER A 172 22.21 -13.71 18.27
N ASP A 173 22.21 -13.69 16.92
CA ASP A 173 22.95 -14.62 16.07
C ASP A 173 24.33 -14.08 15.58
N GLU A 174 24.80 -12.94 16.10
CA GLU A 174 26.14 -12.44 15.77
C GLU A 174 27.18 -13.17 16.63
N PRO A 175 28.11 -13.96 16.01
CA PRO A 175 29.12 -14.68 16.76
C PRO A 175 30.10 -13.70 17.41
N PRO A 176 30.62 -13.96 18.61
CA PRO A 176 31.57 -13.08 19.30
C PRO A 176 32.84 -12.91 18.45
N GLU A 177 33.17 -11.65 18.15
CA GLU A 177 34.43 -11.31 17.52
C GLU A 177 35.62 -11.86 18.33
N LYS A 178 36.52 -12.58 17.63
CA LYS A 178 37.76 -13.11 18.20
C LYS A 178 38.89 -12.11 18.07
#